data_35c6443a8f17bb02e0d5d724613ed81e
#
_entry.id   35c6443a8f17bb02e0d5d724613ed81e
#
_cell.length_a   1.000
_cell.length_b   1.000
_cell.length_c   1.000
_cell.angle_alpha   90.00
_cell.angle_beta   90.00
_cell.angle_gamma   90.00
#
_symmetry.space_group_name_H-M   'P 1'
#
loop_
_entity.id
_entity.type
_entity.pdbx_description
1 polymer ?
#
loop_
_entity_poly.entity_id
_entity_poly.type
_entity_poly.pdbx_seq_one_letter_code
_entity_poly.pdbx_strand_id
1 'polypeptide(L)'
;MVGLIIPLLLIAFCGYIIWRAGDTFLEGSNYIGRNLRDGVKGATINAVASSMPELFIALFFLFFLKDVSGFSGGVGTSFGSVLFNSLIIPSVAIIGVLSKTKKLSVDVSKKIIIRDGSWLLLVEFVLIYFIQQGQITWFESIILLLIYVLYVFYLSLIHI
;
A
#
# COMPACT_ATOMS: atom_id res chain seq x y z
N MET A 1 -21.21 -14.56 -24.57
CA MET A 1 -19.86 -14.10 -24.99
C MET A 1 -19.72 -12.58 -24.90
N VAL A 2 -20.68 -11.77 -25.33
CA VAL A 2 -20.63 -10.30 -25.25
C VAL A 2 -20.47 -9.79 -23.81
N GLY A 3 -21.06 -10.46 -22.82
CA GLY A 3 -20.99 -10.05 -21.40
C GLY A 3 -19.60 -10.10 -20.78
N LEU A 4 -18.63 -10.82 -21.34
CA LEU A 4 -17.25 -10.88 -20.85
C LEU A 4 -16.31 -9.89 -21.57
N ILE A 5 -16.64 -9.55 -22.81
CA ILE A 5 -15.81 -8.68 -23.65
C ILE A 5 -15.75 -7.26 -23.08
N ILE A 6 -16.89 -6.71 -22.70
CA ILE A 6 -16.97 -5.33 -22.16
C ILE A 6 -16.13 -5.18 -20.87
N PRO A 7 -16.26 -6.04 -19.84
CA PRO A 7 -15.41 -5.97 -18.65
C PRO A 7 -13.91 -6.11 -18.98
N LEU A 8 -13.53 -6.99 -19.91
CA LEU A 8 -12.13 -7.16 -20.30
C LEU A 8 -11.57 -5.89 -20.99
N LEU A 9 -12.34 -5.28 -21.87
CA LEU A 9 -11.96 -4.02 -22.51
C LEU A 9 -11.83 -2.88 -21.49
N LEU A 10 -12.73 -2.80 -20.52
CA LEU A 10 -12.66 -1.81 -19.45
C LEU A 10 -11.42 -2.03 -18.57
N ILE A 11 -11.11 -3.26 -18.20
CA ILE A 11 -9.90 -3.60 -17.44
C ILE A 11 -8.65 -3.20 -18.22
N ALA A 12 -8.57 -3.54 -19.50
CA ALA A 12 -7.44 -3.16 -20.36
C ALA A 12 -7.29 -1.63 -20.49
N PHE A 13 -8.41 -0.92 -20.67
CA PHE A 13 -8.44 0.54 -20.76
C PHE A 13 -8.01 1.20 -19.43
N CYS A 14 -8.55 0.74 -18.31
CA CYS A 14 -8.14 1.23 -16.99
C CYS A 14 -6.65 0.94 -16.73
N GLY A 15 -6.16 -0.26 -17.08
CA GLY A 15 -4.75 -0.61 -16.98
C GLY A 15 -3.85 0.31 -17.81
N TYR A 16 -4.26 0.64 -19.03
CA TYR A 16 -3.55 1.60 -19.87
C TYR A 16 -3.47 3.00 -19.24
N ILE A 17 -4.59 3.49 -18.69
CA ILE A 17 -4.63 4.80 -18.00
C ILE A 17 -3.69 4.79 -16.79
N ILE A 18 -3.75 3.75 -15.96
CA ILE A 18 -2.88 3.61 -14.78
C ILE A 18 -1.40 3.59 -15.19
N TRP A 19 -1.07 2.83 -16.23
CA TRP A 19 0.31 2.80 -16.74
C TRP A 19 0.79 4.18 -17.21
N ARG A 20 -0.03 4.90 -17.96
CA ARG A 20 0.31 6.26 -18.43
C ARG A 20 0.39 7.29 -17.30
N ALA A 21 -0.45 7.14 -16.28
CA ALA A 21 -0.44 8.02 -15.11
C ALA A 21 0.76 7.76 -14.18
N GLY A 22 1.35 6.56 -14.25
CA GLY A 22 2.44 6.14 -13.37
C GLY A 22 3.68 7.03 -13.45
N ASP A 23 4.09 7.43 -14.66
CA ASP A 23 5.23 8.32 -14.87
C ASP A 23 4.97 9.70 -14.26
N THR A 24 3.82 10.29 -14.54
CA THR A 24 3.40 11.59 -13.99
C THR A 24 3.30 11.55 -12.46
N PHE A 25 2.80 10.43 -11.92
CA PHE A 25 2.75 10.18 -10.49
C PHE A 25 4.15 10.15 -9.87
N LEU A 26 5.08 9.44 -10.49
CA LEU A 26 6.45 9.35 -10.01
C LEU A 26 7.15 10.72 -10.02
N GLU A 27 6.97 11.51 -11.07
CA GLU A 27 7.47 12.89 -11.14
C GLU A 27 6.87 13.77 -10.05
N GLY A 28 5.55 13.74 -9.85
CA GLY A 28 4.85 14.47 -8.79
C GLY A 28 5.34 14.08 -7.40
N SER A 29 5.47 12.78 -7.14
CA SER A 29 6.01 12.25 -5.88
C SER A 29 7.45 12.71 -5.64
N ASN A 30 8.29 12.71 -6.68
CA ASN A 30 9.67 13.19 -6.61
C ASN A 30 9.73 14.69 -6.31
N TYR A 31 8.85 15.48 -6.92
CA TYR A 31 8.78 16.92 -6.68
C TYR A 31 8.32 17.25 -5.24
N ILE A 32 7.25 16.63 -4.78
CA ILE A 32 6.71 16.83 -3.42
C ILE A 32 7.74 16.35 -2.38
N GLY A 33 8.33 15.18 -2.60
CA GLY A 33 9.30 14.56 -1.68
C GLY A 33 10.75 15.01 -1.86
N ARG A 34 11.04 16.05 -2.65
CA ARG A 34 12.42 16.45 -2.99
C ARG A 34 13.31 16.79 -1.79
N ASN A 35 12.70 17.24 -0.69
CA ASN A 35 13.41 17.58 0.54
C ASN A 35 13.42 16.45 1.57
N LEU A 36 12.78 15.31 1.25
CA LEU A 36 12.73 14.14 2.11
C LEU A 36 13.78 13.13 1.68
N ARG A 37 14.36 12.42 2.64
CA ARG A 37 15.21 11.28 2.35
C ARG A 37 14.39 10.13 1.75
N ASP A 38 15.00 9.32 0.91
CA ASP A 38 14.33 8.26 0.14
C ASP A 38 13.49 7.31 1.02
N GLY A 39 13.98 6.95 2.20
CA GLY A 39 13.25 6.09 3.13
C GLY A 39 11.98 6.76 3.68
N VAL A 40 12.05 8.03 4.06
CA VAL A 40 10.89 8.80 4.55
C VAL A 40 9.89 9.04 3.42
N LYS A 41 10.39 9.45 2.25
CA LYS A 41 9.57 9.65 1.05
C LYS A 41 8.85 8.35 0.64
N GLY A 42 9.54 7.22 0.67
CA GLY A 42 8.96 5.91 0.38
C GLY A 42 7.84 5.53 1.34
N ALA A 43 8.08 5.68 2.65
CA ALA A 43 7.12 5.33 3.69
C ALA A 43 5.96 6.33 3.87
N THR A 44 6.03 7.51 3.28
CA THR A 44 4.99 8.55 3.37
C THR A 44 4.34 8.79 2.00
N ILE A 45 4.95 9.61 1.18
CA ILE A 45 4.34 10.08 -0.07
C ILE A 45 4.06 8.91 -1.02
N ASN A 46 5.05 8.04 -1.25
CA ASN A 46 4.89 6.93 -2.17
C ASN A 46 3.90 5.89 -1.63
N ALA A 47 3.97 5.56 -0.33
CA ALA A 47 3.06 4.61 0.30
C ALA A 47 1.62 5.10 0.27
N VAL A 48 1.35 6.34 0.70
CA VAL A 48 0.01 6.93 0.66
C VAL A 48 -0.54 6.92 -0.75
N ALA A 49 0.23 7.40 -1.70
CA ALA A 49 -0.25 7.55 -3.05
C ALA A 49 -0.45 6.21 -3.78
N SER A 50 0.39 5.20 -3.52
CA SER A 50 0.20 3.85 -4.08
C SER A 50 -1.02 3.13 -3.49
N SER A 51 -1.47 3.51 -2.29
CA SER A 51 -2.64 2.93 -1.61
C SER A 51 -3.93 3.75 -1.79
N MET A 52 -3.87 4.84 -2.57
CA MET A 52 -5.09 5.63 -2.88
C MET A 52 -6.19 4.82 -3.56
N PRO A 53 -5.92 3.91 -4.51
CA PRO A 53 -6.97 3.12 -5.13
C PRO A 53 -7.78 2.30 -4.11
N GLU A 54 -7.13 1.66 -3.16
CA GLU A 54 -7.77 0.88 -2.10
C GLU A 54 -8.65 1.76 -1.22
N LEU A 55 -8.16 2.94 -0.85
CA LEU A 55 -8.93 3.92 -0.09
C LEU A 55 -10.18 4.36 -0.86
N PHE A 56 -10.04 4.71 -2.14
CA PHE A 56 -11.17 5.13 -2.96
C PHE A 56 -12.20 4.01 -3.15
N ILE A 57 -11.77 2.76 -3.30
CA ILE A 57 -12.68 1.61 -3.38
C ILE A 57 -13.49 1.50 -2.08
N ALA A 58 -12.84 1.52 -0.91
CA ALA A 58 -13.51 1.45 0.38
C ALA A 58 -14.50 2.61 0.58
N LEU A 59 -14.09 3.84 0.26
CA LEU A 59 -14.96 5.03 0.35
C LEU A 59 -16.13 4.96 -0.63
N PHE A 60 -15.93 4.44 -1.84
CA PHE A 60 -16.98 4.28 -2.83
C PHE A 60 -18.08 3.32 -2.34
N PHE A 61 -17.71 2.17 -1.81
CA PHE A 61 -18.67 1.25 -1.21
C PHE A 61 -19.45 1.90 -0.06
N LEU A 62 -18.75 2.63 0.80
CA LEU A 62 -19.37 3.22 1.99
C LEU A 62 -20.33 4.40 1.64
N PHE A 63 -19.87 5.34 0.82
CA PHE A 63 -20.61 6.59 0.59
C PHE A 63 -21.59 6.51 -0.58
N PHE A 64 -21.22 5.81 -1.66
CA PHE A 64 -22.07 5.76 -2.86
C PHE A 64 -23.00 4.56 -2.86
N LEU A 65 -22.51 3.38 -2.57
CA LEU A 65 -23.34 2.18 -2.58
C LEU A 65 -24.05 1.97 -1.25
N LYS A 66 -23.60 2.63 -0.17
CA LYS A 66 -24.11 2.44 1.21
C LYS A 66 -24.16 0.96 1.61
N ASP A 67 -23.21 0.21 1.10
CA ASP A 67 -23.12 -1.23 1.26
C ASP A 67 -22.06 -1.56 2.31
N VAL A 68 -22.52 -1.92 3.51
CA VAL A 68 -21.62 -2.31 4.61
C VAL A 68 -20.89 -3.61 4.29
N SER A 69 -21.51 -4.52 3.54
CA SER A 69 -20.84 -5.76 3.09
C SER A 69 -19.75 -5.48 2.08
N GLY A 70 -19.98 -4.53 1.17
CA GLY A 70 -18.98 -4.04 0.23
C GLY A 70 -17.81 -3.34 0.91
N PHE A 71 -18.03 -2.63 2.02
CA PHE A 71 -16.95 -2.07 2.83
C PHE A 71 -16.02 -3.16 3.35
N SER A 72 -16.55 -4.31 3.80
CA SER A 72 -15.74 -5.47 4.18
C SER A 72 -14.88 -5.98 3.01
N GLY A 73 -15.40 -5.93 1.78
CA GLY A 73 -14.63 -6.20 0.55
C GLY A 73 -13.48 -5.19 0.35
N GLY A 74 -13.71 -3.91 0.61
CA GLY A 74 -12.69 -2.86 0.58
C GLY A 74 -11.56 -3.10 1.58
N VAL A 75 -11.90 -3.52 2.81
CA VAL A 75 -10.91 -3.93 3.82
C VAL A 75 -10.11 -5.16 3.32
N GLY A 76 -10.79 -6.17 2.76
CA GLY A 76 -10.14 -7.33 2.17
C GLY A 76 -9.17 -6.97 1.03
N THR A 77 -9.51 -5.98 0.21
CA THR A 77 -8.61 -5.45 -0.84
C THR A 77 -7.35 -4.85 -0.23
N SER A 78 -7.46 -4.11 0.87
CA SER A 78 -6.32 -3.54 1.57
C SER A 78 -5.39 -4.63 2.12
N PHE A 79 -5.91 -5.69 2.74
CA PHE A 79 -5.11 -6.84 3.18
C PHE A 79 -4.44 -7.56 2.01
N GLY A 80 -5.16 -7.78 0.91
CA GLY A 80 -4.60 -8.36 -0.31
C GLY A 80 -3.44 -7.53 -0.87
N SER A 81 -3.57 -6.21 -0.85
CA SER A 81 -2.53 -5.27 -1.27
C SER A 81 -1.28 -5.37 -0.38
N VAL A 82 -1.43 -5.49 0.94
CA VAL A 82 -0.29 -5.69 1.86
C VAL A 82 0.47 -6.97 1.51
N LEU A 83 -0.22 -8.09 1.29
CA LEU A 83 0.42 -9.34 0.90
C LEU A 83 1.11 -9.23 -0.46
N PHE A 84 0.45 -8.63 -1.44
CA PHE A 84 1.02 -8.43 -2.77
C PHE A 84 2.28 -7.55 -2.72
N ASN A 85 2.23 -6.43 -2.00
CA ASN A 85 3.33 -5.51 -1.85
C ASN A 85 4.52 -6.12 -1.07
N SER A 86 4.24 -6.97 -0.10
CA SER A 86 5.28 -7.59 0.73
C SER A 86 5.93 -8.81 0.10
N LEU A 87 5.24 -9.53 -0.78
CA LEU A 87 5.69 -10.79 -1.36
C LEU A 87 5.99 -10.68 -2.84
N ILE A 88 5.02 -10.26 -3.64
CA ILE A 88 5.11 -10.32 -5.10
C ILE A 88 6.04 -9.22 -5.65
N ILE A 89 5.84 -7.98 -5.22
CA ILE A 89 6.62 -6.86 -5.75
C ILE A 89 8.12 -7.03 -5.50
N PRO A 90 8.60 -7.28 -4.26
CA PRO A 90 10.02 -7.48 -4.03
C PRO A 90 10.56 -8.73 -4.73
N SER A 91 9.79 -9.81 -4.81
CA SER A 91 10.22 -11.03 -5.51
C SER A 91 10.46 -10.77 -7.00
N VAL A 92 9.51 -10.14 -7.68
CA VAL A 92 9.63 -9.79 -9.10
C VAL A 92 10.76 -8.80 -9.33
N ALA A 93 10.90 -7.79 -8.46
CA ALA A 93 11.99 -6.82 -8.54
C ALA A 93 13.36 -7.49 -8.40
N ILE A 94 13.53 -8.39 -7.41
CA ILE A 94 14.76 -9.14 -7.20
C ILE A 94 15.08 -10.00 -8.42
N ILE A 95 14.13 -10.77 -8.93
CA ILE A 95 14.32 -11.61 -10.13
C ILE A 95 14.73 -10.73 -11.31
N GLY A 96 14.09 -9.58 -11.50
CA GLY A 96 14.44 -8.64 -12.56
C GLY A 96 15.85 -8.11 -12.47
N VAL A 97 16.31 -7.73 -11.26
CA VAL A 97 17.68 -7.26 -11.01
C VAL A 97 18.69 -8.38 -11.23
N LEU A 98 18.44 -9.58 -10.70
CA LEU A 98 19.34 -10.73 -10.87
C LEU A 98 19.48 -11.12 -12.35
N SER A 99 18.38 -11.11 -13.10
CA SER A 99 18.39 -11.40 -14.55
C SER A 99 19.21 -10.39 -15.34
N LYS A 100 19.13 -9.10 -14.99
CA LYS A 100 19.88 -8.04 -15.68
C LYS A 100 21.35 -7.99 -15.28
N THR A 101 21.67 -8.17 -14.00
CA THR A 101 23.02 -8.01 -13.48
C THR A 101 23.83 -9.29 -13.49
N LYS A 102 23.24 -10.43 -13.82
CA LYS A 102 23.84 -11.78 -13.74
C LYS A 102 24.44 -12.10 -12.36
N LYS A 103 24.02 -11.39 -11.33
CA LYS A 103 24.38 -11.69 -9.93
C LYS A 103 23.47 -12.77 -9.38
N LEU A 104 23.93 -13.51 -8.39
CA LEU A 104 23.16 -14.57 -7.73
C LEU A 104 22.46 -14.06 -6.45
N SER A 105 22.74 -12.85 -6.02
CA SER A 105 22.19 -12.28 -4.79
C SER A 105 22.07 -10.76 -4.90
N VAL A 106 21.14 -10.21 -4.11
CA VAL A 106 20.94 -8.77 -3.91
C VAL A 106 21.12 -8.46 -2.43
N ASP A 107 21.94 -7.46 -2.12
CA ASP A 107 22.13 -7.02 -0.75
C ASP A 107 20.88 -6.32 -0.24
N VAL A 108 20.38 -6.76 0.92
CA VAL A 108 19.19 -6.19 1.55
C VAL A 108 19.55 -5.75 2.97
N SER A 109 19.14 -4.54 3.33
CA SER A 109 19.39 -4.00 4.66
C SER A 109 18.52 -4.72 5.72
N LYS A 110 19.13 -5.65 6.46
CA LYS A 110 18.48 -6.36 7.57
C LYS A 110 17.86 -5.38 8.59
N LYS A 111 18.53 -4.25 8.86
CA LYS A 111 18.06 -3.24 9.81
C LYS A 111 16.72 -2.62 9.38
N ILE A 112 16.57 -2.32 8.10
CA ILE A 112 15.33 -1.75 7.54
C ILE A 112 14.21 -2.78 7.62
N ILE A 113 14.44 -4.01 7.18
CA ILE A 113 13.42 -5.06 7.19
C ILE A 113 12.92 -5.35 8.59
N ILE A 114 13.80 -5.50 9.57
CA ILE A 114 13.39 -5.77 10.95
C ILE A 114 12.60 -4.58 11.51
N ARG A 115 13.05 -3.36 11.28
CA ARG A 115 12.36 -2.15 11.75
C ARG A 115 10.95 -2.05 11.19
N ASP A 116 10.85 -2.01 9.86
CA ASP A 116 9.57 -1.76 9.19
C ASP A 116 8.63 -2.98 9.30
N GLY A 117 9.20 -4.19 9.24
CA GLY A 117 8.47 -5.43 9.48
C GLY A 117 7.91 -5.52 10.90
N SER A 118 8.64 -5.04 11.92
CA SER A 118 8.12 -5.02 13.30
C SER A 118 6.93 -4.06 13.45
N TRP A 119 6.97 -2.88 12.82
CA TRP A 119 5.84 -1.96 12.79
C TRP A 119 4.64 -2.53 12.05
N LEU A 120 4.87 -3.19 10.90
CA LEU A 120 3.82 -3.86 10.15
C LEU A 120 3.12 -4.92 11.00
N LEU A 121 3.88 -5.83 11.60
CA LEU A 121 3.33 -6.88 12.47
C LEU A 121 2.55 -6.30 13.65
N LEU A 122 3.05 -5.23 14.29
CA LEU A 122 2.34 -4.57 15.38
C LEU A 122 0.97 -4.06 14.91
N VAL A 123 0.90 -3.36 13.78
CA VAL A 123 -0.35 -2.82 13.25
C VAL A 123 -1.32 -3.95 12.89
N GLU A 124 -0.84 -5.00 12.24
CA GLU A 124 -1.67 -6.17 11.89
C GLU A 124 -2.23 -6.86 13.12
N PHE A 125 -1.45 -7.06 14.17
CA PHE A 125 -1.94 -7.63 15.43
C PHE A 125 -3.00 -6.76 16.09
N VAL A 126 -2.81 -5.44 16.14
CA VAL A 126 -3.80 -4.50 16.69
C VAL A 126 -5.08 -4.52 15.87
N LEU A 127 -4.97 -4.53 14.55
CA LEU A 127 -6.12 -4.57 13.66
C LEU A 127 -6.90 -5.89 13.81
N ILE A 128 -6.22 -7.03 13.83
CA ILE A 128 -6.84 -8.34 14.05
C ILE A 128 -7.57 -8.37 15.41
N TYR A 129 -6.95 -7.82 16.46
CA TYR A 129 -7.57 -7.73 17.77
C TYR A 129 -8.87 -6.93 17.74
N PHE A 130 -8.92 -5.79 17.05
CA PHE A 130 -10.13 -4.99 16.90
C PHE A 130 -11.22 -5.71 16.08
N ILE A 131 -10.82 -6.39 14.99
CA ILE A 131 -11.77 -7.12 14.12
C ILE A 131 -12.41 -8.32 14.83
N GLN A 132 -11.77 -8.93 15.82
CA GLN A 132 -12.34 -10.05 16.58
C GLN A 132 -13.69 -9.74 17.22
N GLN A 133 -13.99 -8.48 17.46
CA GLN A 133 -15.28 -8.04 18.00
C GLN A 133 -16.39 -7.98 16.94
N GLY A 134 -16.08 -8.26 15.68
CA GLY A 134 -17.02 -8.24 14.56
C GLY A 134 -17.38 -6.85 14.04
N GLN A 135 -16.89 -5.80 14.66
CA GLN A 135 -17.08 -4.40 14.25
C GLN A 135 -15.90 -3.54 14.71
N ILE A 136 -15.56 -2.54 13.94
CA ILE A 136 -14.51 -1.56 14.29
C ILE A 136 -15.20 -0.24 14.62
N THR A 137 -14.91 0.29 15.80
CA THR A 137 -15.43 1.57 16.26
C THR A 137 -14.58 2.74 15.72
N TRP A 138 -15.16 3.94 15.72
CA TRP A 138 -14.42 5.15 15.32
C TRP A 138 -13.19 5.40 16.22
N PHE A 139 -13.26 5.03 17.49
CA PHE A 139 -12.17 5.17 18.45
C PHE A 139 -10.98 4.25 18.09
N GLU A 140 -11.26 2.99 17.76
CA GLU A 140 -10.26 2.03 17.29
C GLU A 140 -9.60 2.48 15.97
N SER A 141 -10.41 3.07 15.08
CA SER A 141 -9.90 3.66 13.83
C SER A 141 -8.93 4.82 14.09
N ILE A 142 -9.21 5.67 15.08
CA ILE A 142 -8.29 6.75 15.49
C ILE A 142 -6.99 6.15 16.05
N ILE A 143 -7.06 5.09 16.84
CA ILE A 143 -5.85 4.42 17.37
C ILE A 143 -4.96 3.92 16.22
N LEU A 144 -5.54 3.29 15.20
CA LEU A 144 -4.78 2.82 14.02
C LEU A 144 -4.11 3.98 13.28
N LEU A 145 -4.82 5.10 13.10
CA LEU A 145 -4.23 6.30 12.50
C LEU A 145 -3.09 6.89 13.34
N LEU A 146 -3.24 6.91 14.66
CA LEU A 146 -2.19 7.39 15.57
C LEU A 146 -0.94 6.51 15.51
N ILE A 147 -1.10 5.18 15.40
CA ILE A 147 0.04 4.27 15.25
C ILE A 147 0.80 4.59 13.95
N TYR A 148 0.10 4.87 12.84
CA TYR A 148 0.74 5.27 11.59
C TYR A 148 1.50 6.61 11.73
N VAL A 149 0.89 7.61 12.36
CA VAL A 149 1.54 8.90 12.62
C VAL A 149 2.80 8.72 13.48
N LEU A 150 2.73 7.90 14.52
CA LEU A 150 3.89 7.57 15.35
C LEU A 150 5.00 6.89 14.56
N TYR A 151 4.65 5.96 13.66
CA TYR A 151 5.62 5.33 12.78
C TYR A 151 6.34 6.34 11.88
N VAL A 152 5.59 7.24 11.23
CA VAL A 152 6.15 8.30 10.37
C VAL A 152 7.04 9.24 11.17
N PHE A 153 6.59 9.64 12.37
CA PHE A 153 7.38 10.48 13.28
C PHE A 153 8.68 9.79 13.71
N TYR A 154 8.60 8.54 14.14
CA TYR A 154 9.76 7.73 14.48
C TYR A 154 10.75 7.61 13.31
N LEU A 155 10.24 7.37 12.11
CA LEU A 155 11.06 7.28 10.90
C LEU A 155 11.76 8.61 10.59
N SER A 156 11.06 9.73 10.78
CA SER A 156 11.61 11.07 10.61
C SER A 156 12.75 11.36 11.61
N LEU A 157 12.60 10.94 12.86
CA LEU A 157 13.64 11.15 13.90
C LEU A 157 14.92 10.35 13.65
N ILE A 158 14.80 9.11 13.17
CA ILE A 158 15.98 8.25 12.93
C ILE A 158 16.79 8.74 11.73
N HIS A 159 16.16 9.47 10.82
CA HIS A 159 16.78 9.94 9.60
C HIS A 159 17.26 11.40 9.65
N ILE A 160 17.20 12.06 10.83
CA ILE A 160 17.89 13.31 11.09
C ILE A 160 19.33 13.02 11.52
#